data_20e1aef374bf4701ee7f83b6ff9bf8e9
#
_entry.id   20e1aef374bf4701ee7f83b6ff9bf8e9
#
_cell.length_a   1.000
_cell.length_b   1.000
_cell.length_c   1.000
_cell.angle_alpha   90.00
_cell.angle_beta   90.00
_cell.angle_gamma   90.00
#
_symmetry.space_group_name_H-M   'P 1'
#
loop_
_entity.id
_entity.type
_entity.pdbx_description
1 polymer ?
#
loop_
_entity_poly.entity_id
_entity_poly.type
_entity_poly.pdbx_seq_one_letter_code
_entity_poly.pdbx_strand_id
1 'polypeptide(L)'
;MNLKFEQIIEKLENREHFITVVSDGEQKITSARLIENQQRWEKDLLYIGYANQLDMDNLTENSNFLLICKYEETSILKKKLKDSKSGNWCLLPEVSLSVLFNRVQEILSNSLTFVQSSAALLNSIIQGRGLKYIMEIASELVGNPVMLGDNNHRLLACSRCDDVEDNAWNEYRDTGYCTYEYTVKYDFKPLVEKSARSKGPVIGNLGEISRINRIFATVKIGDAIVGNLAVLEHKRPFTEKDLEVVAFICDLISSEMQKNPQYFNSRKVMLENLILDLLNGNHPGKENILERIKYIKWQMPSKMYVLSIEYNSYEDTFSLIPYISETLKKLLAGEAAVIFENKLVLILGCGEGVYLNEQELSAFDAFLKKDTLKAGISQEFNDILELRHHFDQAVTAISLGQKVGKEETVYLYEDYGIYHMIQLAGIHHDMLDFCHPTVLKLKSYDRQHRTEYLKTVYAYVSNMKNLIATAESLFIHRNTLSYRMSKIRELIGECLDDDEIAMKIFLSYKILEYTGKL
;
A
#
# COMPACT_ATOMS: atom_id res chain seq x y z
N MET A 1 -6.30 34.16 0.55
CA MET A 1 -6.26 35.19 -0.50
C MET A 1 -7.53 36.02 -0.38
N ASN A 2 -7.42 37.28 0.01
CA ASN A 2 -8.60 38.13 0.07
C ASN A 2 -9.09 38.33 -1.36
N LEU A 3 -10.39 38.13 -1.62
CA LEU A 3 -10.95 38.22 -2.95
C LEU A 3 -11.09 39.70 -3.38
N LYS A 4 -10.84 40.00 -4.65
CA LYS A 4 -11.19 41.28 -5.24
C LYS A 4 -12.69 41.33 -5.49
N PHE A 5 -13.25 42.55 -5.54
CA PHE A 5 -14.69 42.76 -5.77
C PHE A 5 -15.18 42.00 -7.02
N GLU A 6 -14.48 42.12 -8.13
CA GLU A 6 -14.81 41.44 -9.39
C GLU A 6 -14.88 39.92 -9.24
N GLN A 7 -13.96 39.35 -8.50
CA GLN A 7 -13.90 37.91 -8.25
C GLN A 7 -15.08 37.39 -7.42
N ILE A 8 -15.63 38.23 -6.51
CA ILE A 8 -16.83 37.91 -5.77
C ILE A 8 -18.04 37.93 -6.69
N ILE A 9 -18.16 38.99 -7.54
CA ILE A 9 -19.22 39.09 -8.52
C ILE A 9 -19.20 37.93 -9.51
N GLU A 10 -18.00 37.53 -9.95
CA GLU A 10 -17.84 36.40 -10.85
C GLU A 10 -18.30 35.06 -10.27
N LYS A 11 -18.22 34.89 -8.96
CA LYS A 11 -18.66 33.68 -8.26
C LYS A 11 -20.15 33.68 -7.91
N LEU A 12 -20.83 34.81 -8.01
CA LEU A 12 -22.28 34.90 -7.90
C LEU A 12 -22.91 34.43 -9.21
N GLU A 13 -23.64 33.33 -9.20
CA GLU A 13 -24.38 32.80 -10.37
C GLU A 13 -25.50 33.76 -10.79
N ASN A 14 -25.86 33.86 -12.08
CA ASN A 14 -26.84 34.75 -12.72
C ASN A 14 -26.31 36.13 -13.13
N ARG A 15 -25.20 36.15 -13.89
CA ARG A 15 -24.58 37.38 -14.41
C ARG A 15 -25.45 38.24 -15.35
N GLU A 16 -26.43 37.67 -16.02
CA GLU A 16 -27.16 38.32 -17.12
C GLU A 16 -27.94 39.56 -16.68
N HIS A 17 -28.24 39.71 -15.38
CA HIS A 17 -29.00 40.83 -14.83
C HIS A 17 -28.17 41.75 -13.92
N PHE A 18 -26.86 41.51 -13.74
CA PHE A 18 -26.03 42.31 -12.84
C PHE A 18 -25.45 43.52 -13.56
N ILE A 19 -25.57 44.69 -12.96
CA ILE A 19 -24.88 45.90 -13.44
C ILE A 19 -23.75 46.21 -12.48
N THR A 20 -22.53 46.10 -12.96
CA THR A 20 -21.33 46.29 -12.15
C THR A 20 -20.62 47.59 -12.58
N VAL A 21 -20.16 48.36 -11.59
CA VAL A 21 -19.29 49.49 -11.75
C VAL A 21 -18.11 49.31 -10.83
N VAL A 22 -16.89 49.21 -11.37
CA VAL A 22 -15.64 49.06 -10.61
C VAL A 22 -14.81 50.30 -10.79
N SER A 23 -14.50 50.99 -9.71
CA SER A 23 -13.63 52.20 -9.70
C SER A 23 -12.18 51.88 -9.27
N ASP A 24 -12.00 50.83 -8.43
CA ASP A 24 -10.73 50.36 -7.97
C ASP A 24 -10.68 48.82 -7.95
N GLY A 25 -10.11 48.19 -8.97
CA GLY A 25 -9.99 46.74 -9.14
C GLY A 25 -8.95 46.07 -8.22
N GLU A 26 -8.18 46.84 -7.46
CA GLU A 26 -7.10 46.29 -6.61
C GLU A 26 -7.51 46.03 -5.15
N GLN A 27 -8.70 46.52 -4.73
CA GLN A 27 -9.16 46.36 -3.36
C GLN A 27 -9.50 44.89 -3.01
N LYS A 28 -8.99 44.48 -1.86
CA LYS A 28 -9.20 43.12 -1.31
C LYS A 28 -10.29 43.17 -0.23
N ILE A 29 -11.30 42.32 -0.38
CA ILE A 29 -12.43 42.21 0.54
C ILE A 29 -12.16 41.08 1.54
N THR A 30 -12.27 41.38 2.82
CA THR A 30 -12.01 40.46 3.93
C THR A 30 -13.30 39.86 4.52
N SER A 31 -14.38 40.62 4.55
CA SER A 31 -15.67 40.20 5.13
C SER A 31 -16.86 40.93 4.49
N ALA A 32 -18.08 40.47 4.76
CA ALA A 32 -19.29 41.10 4.33
C ALA A 32 -20.15 41.52 5.53
N ARG A 33 -20.82 42.68 5.40
CA ARG A 33 -21.77 43.20 6.38
C ARG A 33 -23.07 43.66 5.70
N LEU A 34 -24.17 43.60 6.44
CA LEU A 34 -25.42 44.18 5.98
C LEU A 34 -25.36 45.70 6.11
N ILE A 35 -26.03 46.40 5.18
CA ILE A 35 -26.22 47.85 5.26
C ILE A 35 -27.21 48.15 6.39
N GLU A 36 -26.71 48.87 7.39
CA GLU A 36 -27.47 49.42 8.52
C GLU A 36 -27.17 50.92 8.64
N ASN A 37 -27.45 51.56 9.75
CA ASN A 37 -27.14 52.98 9.98
C ASN A 37 -25.66 53.22 10.29
N GLN A 38 -24.75 52.85 9.37
CA GLN A 38 -23.33 53.04 9.52
C GLN A 38 -22.93 54.50 9.31
N GLN A 39 -22.09 55.03 10.21
CA GLN A 39 -21.48 56.37 10.08
C GLN A 39 -20.21 56.39 9.25
N ARG A 40 -19.57 55.23 8.99
CA ARG A 40 -18.34 55.09 8.20
C ARG A 40 -18.35 53.78 7.42
N TRP A 41 -17.75 53.82 6.24
CA TRP A 41 -17.56 52.68 5.34
C TRP A 41 -16.11 52.25 5.34
N GLU A 42 -15.85 50.96 5.64
CA GLU A 42 -14.51 50.37 5.65
C GLU A 42 -14.16 49.85 4.26
N LYS A 43 -12.94 50.08 3.81
CA LYS A 43 -12.47 49.80 2.45
C LYS A 43 -12.37 48.28 2.14
N ASP A 44 -12.12 47.48 3.14
CA ASP A 44 -11.94 46.03 3.04
C ASP A 44 -13.19 45.21 3.34
N LEU A 45 -14.33 45.90 3.51
CA LEU A 45 -15.61 45.24 3.71
C LEU A 45 -16.51 45.37 2.48
N LEU A 46 -17.33 44.32 2.28
CA LEU A 46 -18.40 44.28 1.29
C LEU A 46 -19.76 44.54 1.99
N TYR A 47 -20.41 45.62 1.65
CA TYR A 47 -21.69 45.97 2.21
C TYR A 47 -22.84 45.48 1.32
N ILE A 48 -23.82 44.77 1.92
CA ILE A 48 -24.92 44.12 1.22
C ILE A 48 -26.24 44.65 1.77
N GLY A 49 -27.13 45.17 0.92
CA GLY A 49 -28.41 45.66 1.34
C GLY A 49 -29.27 46.20 0.19
N TYR A 50 -30.38 46.83 0.54
CA TYR A 50 -31.21 47.45 -0.47
C TYR A 50 -30.71 48.83 -0.85
N ALA A 51 -30.85 49.23 -2.11
CA ALA A 51 -30.37 50.49 -2.63
C ALA A 51 -31.00 51.72 -1.94
N ASN A 52 -32.22 51.58 -1.44
CA ASN A 52 -32.92 52.62 -0.70
C ASN A 52 -32.45 52.83 0.76
N GLN A 53 -31.61 51.92 1.27
CA GLN A 53 -30.96 52.03 2.59
C GLN A 53 -29.68 52.88 2.55
N LEU A 54 -29.20 53.22 1.35
CA LEU A 54 -27.98 53.90 1.17
C LEU A 54 -28.17 55.40 1.04
N ASP A 55 -27.52 56.18 1.91
CA ASP A 55 -27.45 57.63 1.77
C ASP A 55 -26.31 58.00 0.79
N MET A 56 -26.69 58.40 -0.41
CA MET A 56 -25.76 58.65 -1.52
C MET A 56 -24.86 59.88 -1.26
N ASP A 57 -25.25 60.78 -0.35
CA ASP A 57 -24.49 62.00 -0.06
C ASP A 57 -23.37 61.74 0.97
N ASN A 58 -23.40 60.62 1.68
CA ASN A 58 -22.43 60.24 2.72
C ASN A 58 -21.45 59.11 2.32
N LEU A 59 -21.28 58.87 1.03
CA LEU A 59 -20.40 57.82 0.55
C LEU A 59 -18.93 58.23 0.59
N THR A 60 -18.07 57.35 1.14
CA THR A 60 -16.63 57.55 1.14
C THR A 60 -15.98 56.88 -0.09
N GLU A 61 -14.90 57.48 -0.58
CA GLU A 61 -14.11 56.85 -1.67
C GLU A 61 -13.68 55.43 -1.32
N ASN A 62 -13.75 54.55 -2.30
CA ASN A 62 -13.31 53.16 -2.21
C ASN A 62 -14.12 52.20 -1.31
N SER A 63 -15.42 52.33 -1.24
CA SER A 63 -16.31 51.37 -0.58
C SER A 63 -16.82 50.33 -1.56
N ASN A 64 -17.22 49.14 -1.06
CA ASN A 64 -17.67 48.02 -1.90
C ASN A 64 -19.13 47.68 -1.54
N PHE A 65 -20.04 47.70 -2.50
CA PHE A 65 -21.48 47.50 -2.28
C PHE A 65 -22.11 46.49 -3.23
N LEU A 66 -22.92 45.58 -2.68
CA LEU A 66 -23.88 44.75 -3.39
C LEU A 66 -25.29 45.26 -3.05
N LEU A 67 -25.95 45.92 -4.00
CA LEU A 67 -27.21 46.60 -3.78
C LEU A 67 -28.38 45.90 -4.48
N ILE A 68 -29.37 45.54 -3.73
CA ILE A 68 -30.63 45.01 -4.23
C ILE A 68 -31.55 46.14 -4.59
N CYS A 69 -32.10 46.16 -5.80
CA CYS A 69 -33.03 47.18 -6.27
C CYS A 69 -34.18 46.56 -7.09
N LYS A 70 -35.23 47.33 -7.33
CA LYS A 70 -36.25 46.95 -8.29
C LYS A 70 -35.76 47.14 -9.72
N TYR A 71 -36.21 46.30 -10.62
CA TYR A 71 -35.78 46.33 -12.02
C TYR A 71 -35.98 47.72 -12.66
N GLU A 72 -37.08 48.37 -12.37
CA GLU A 72 -37.45 49.71 -12.85
C GLU A 72 -36.51 50.82 -12.36
N GLU A 73 -35.89 50.63 -11.20
CA GLU A 73 -34.99 51.63 -10.56
C GLU A 73 -33.54 51.51 -11.06
N THR A 74 -33.20 50.40 -11.72
CA THR A 74 -31.84 50.07 -12.11
C THR A 74 -31.18 51.13 -12.98
N SER A 75 -31.87 51.68 -13.95
CA SER A 75 -31.36 52.70 -14.88
C SER A 75 -31.06 54.03 -14.20
N ILE A 76 -31.92 54.42 -13.23
CA ILE A 76 -31.76 55.66 -12.46
C ILE A 76 -30.57 55.55 -11.49
N LEU A 77 -30.49 54.40 -10.79
CA LEU A 77 -29.43 54.09 -9.84
C LEU A 77 -28.08 54.01 -10.55
N LYS A 78 -28.00 53.40 -11.73
CA LYS A 78 -26.79 53.30 -12.55
C LYS A 78 -26.24 54.69 -12.91
N LYS A 79 -27.13 55.65 -13.25
CA LYS A 79 -26.73 57.02 -13.57
C LYS A 79 -26.17 57.77 -12.35
N LYS A 80 -26.91 57.69 -11.20
CA LYS A 80 -26.49 58.27 -9.93
C LYS A 80 -25.13 57.72 -9.44
N LEU A 81 -24.92 56.39 -9.55
CA LEU A 81 -23.68 55.72 -9.12
C LEU A 81 -22.50 56.03 -10.01
N LYS A 82 -22.70 56.27 -11.32
CA LYS A 82 -21.65 56.71 -12.22
C LYS A 82 -21.21 58.14 -11.95
N ASP A 83 -22.13 59.00 -11.49
CA ASP A 83 -21.83 60.38 -11.19
C ASP A 83 -21.15 60.56 -9.80
N SER A 84 -21.37 59.59 -8.87
CA SER A 84 -20.65 59.51 -7.60
C SER A 84 -19.28 58.86 -7.83
N LYS A 85 -18.21 59.56 -7.72
CA LYS A 85 -16.79 59.08 -7.93
C LYS A 85 -16.33 58.04 -6.94
N SER A 86 -17.21 57.24 -6.30
CA SER A 86 -16.87 56.49 -5.11
C SER A 86 -17.23 55.00 -5.22
N GLY A 87 -16.20 54.15 -5.23
CA GLY A 87 -16.27 52.75 -4.85
C GLY A 87 -16.70 51.75 -5.93
N ASN A 88 -16.72 50.47 -5.54
CA ASN A 88 -17.15 49.34 -6.36
C ASN A 88 -18.61 49.01 -6.07
N TRP A 89 -19.42 48.86 -7.10
CA TRP A 89 -20.86 48.68 -6.99
C TRP A 89 -21.37 47.55 -7.86
N CYS A 90 -22.28 46.73 -7.35
CA CYS A 90 -23.05 45.82 -8.14
C CYS A 90 -24.54 45.96 -7.80
N LEU A 91 -25.39 46.21 -8.80
CA LEU A 91 -26.83 46.28 -8.70
C LEU A 91 -27.43 44.91 -9.06
N LEU A 92 -28.27 44.39 -8.18
CA LEU A 92 -28.88 43.06 -8.32
C LEU A 92 -30.41 43.23 -8.26
N PRO A 93 -31.12 43.15 -9.40
CA PRO A 93 -32.58 43.25 -9.38
C PRO A 93 -33.22 41.97 -8.80
N GLU A 94 -34.22 42.20 -7.89
CA GLU A 94 -35.12 41.16 -7.39
C GLU A 94 -34.50 39.93 -6.71
N VAL A 95 -33.37 40.09 -6.04
CA VAL A 95 -32.70 39.02 -5.28
C VAL A 95 -33.10 39.10 -3.80
N SER A 96 -33.26 37.94 -3.14
CA SER A 96 -33.49 37.91 -1.69
C SER A 96 -32.22 38.28 -0.93
N LEU A 97 -32.30 39.22 0.03
CA LEU A 97 -31.18 39.69 0.83
C LEU A 97 -30.51 38.56 1.61
N SER A 98 -31.30 37.69 2.23
CA SER A 98 -30.78 36.56 3.02
C SER A 98 -30.05 35.54 2.14
N VAL A 99 -30.57 35.24 0.96
CA VAL A 99 -29.94 34.34 0.01
C VAL A 99 -28.62 34.90 -0.49
N LEU A 100 -28.63 36.19 -0.87
CA LEU A 100 -27.41 36.88 -1.34
C LEU A 100 -26.32 36.93 -0.25
N PHE A 101 -26.71 37.31 0.97
CA PHE A 101 -25.80 37.42 2.09
C PHE A 101 -25.14 36.06 2.42
N ASN A 102 -25.94 34.99 2.53
CA ASN A 102 -25.46 33.66 2.79
C ASN A 102 -24.51 33.18 1.69
N ARG A 103 -24.82 33.42 0.42
CA ARG A 103 -23.99 33.06 -0.71
C ARG A 103 -22.62 33.80 -0.69
N VAL A 104 -22.63 35.10 -0.37
CA VAL A 104 -21.39 35.88 -0.22
C VAL A 104 -20.55 35.38 0.97
N GLN A 105 -21.20 35.08 2.10
CA GLN A 105 -20.52 34.52 3.27
C GLN A 105 -19.87 33.16 2.93
N GLU A 106 -20.55 32.30 2.17
CA GLU A 106 -20.00 31.03 1.68
C GLU A 106 -18.77 31.25 0.77
N ILE A 107 -18.85 32.20 -0.17
CA ILE A 107 -17.71 32.54 -1.06
C ILE A 107 -16.49 33.01 -0.26
N LEU A 108 -16.69 33.87 0.74
CA LEU A 108 -15.62 34.41 1.58
C LEU A 108 -15.05 33.35 2.53
N SER A 109 -15.90 32.52 3.14
CA SER A 109 -15.52 31.43 4.04
C SER A 109 -14.67 30.37 3.30
N ASN A 110 -15.11 29.95 2.12
CA ASN A 110 -14.36 28.97 1.30
C ASN A 110 -12.97 29.49 0.91
N SER A 111 -12.80 30.81 0.72
CA SER A 111 -11.49 31.39 0.44
C SER A 111 -10.57 31.42 1.66
N LEU A 112 -11.10 31.61 2.86
CA LEU A 112 -10.36 31.59 4.13
C LEU A 112 -9.89 30.16 4.46
N THR A 113 -10.76 29.17 4.28
CA THR A 113 -10.42 27.76 4.47
C THR A 113 -9.30 27.33 3.53
N PHE A 114 -9.34 27.74 2.26
CA PHE A 114 -8.27 27.49 1.30
C PHE A 114 -6.91 28.04 1.76
N VAL A 115 -6.87 29.27 2.27
CA VAL A 115 -5.62 29.89 2.77
C VAL A 115 -5.09 29.15 4.00
N GLN A 116 -5.97 28.79 4.93
CA GLN A 116 -5.58 28.05 6.15
C GLN A 116 -5.05 26.64 5.82
N SER A 117 -5.74 25.90 4.95
CA SER A 117 -5.32 24.56 4.54
C SER A 117 -4.05 24.57 3.70
N SER A 118 -3.87 25.57 2.83
CA SER A 118 -2.62 25.74 2.07
C SER A 118 -1.44 26.07 2.99
N ALA A 119 -1.65 26.91 4.00
CA ALA A 119 -0.62 27.21 5.01
C ALA A 119 -0.30 25.98 5.87
N ALA A 120 -1.30 25.16 6.22
CA ALA A 120 -1.13 23.90 6.95
C ALA A 120 -0.34 22.89 6.11
N LEU A 121 -0.60 22.78 4.80
CA LEU A 121 0.17 21.94 3.88
C LEU A 121 1.64 22.37 3.83
N LEU A 122 1.93 23.66 3.65
CA LEU A 122 3.29 24.19 3.63
C LEU A 122 4.02 23.93 4.96
N ASN A 123 3.34 24.13 6.09
CA ASN A 123 3.89 23.85 7.41
C ASN A 123 4.15 22.34 7.60
N SER A 124 3.31 21.46 7.07
CA SER A 124 3.51 20.02 7.16
C SER A 124 4.78 19.55 6.45
N ILE A 125 5.10 20.18 5.31
CA ILE A 125 6.34 19.93 4.56
C ILE A 125 7.55 20.42 5.34
N ILE A 126 7.46 21.62 5.95
CA ILE A 126 8.54 22.18 6.76
C ILE A 126 8.82 21.27 7.98
N GLN A 127 7.77 20.72 8.59
CA GLN A 127 7.86 19.87 9.78
C GLN A 127 8.15 18.37 9.45
N GLY A 128 8.16 17.98 8.17
CA GLY A 128 8.42 16.59 7.76
C GLY A 128 7.38 15.58 8.25
N ARG A 129 6.11 15.96 8.29
CA ARG A 129 5.00 15.08 8.78
C ARG A 129 4.66 13.92 7.84
N GLY A 130 5.27 13.89 6.66
CA GLY A 130 5.15 12.80 5.69
C GLY A 130 3.89 12.83 4.83
N LEU A 131 3.88 11.95 3.81
CA LEU A 131 2.84 11.94 2.77
C LEU A 131 1.42 11.66 3.29
N LYS A 132 1.28 10.81 4.30
CA LYS A 132 -0.05 10.49 4.86
C LYS A 132 -0.76 11.73 5.41
N TYR A 133 -0.05 12.55 6.16
CA TYR A 133 -0.60 13.80 6.71
C TYR A 133 -0.92 14.80 5.60
N ILE A 134 -0.08 14.87 4.56
CA ILE A 134 -0.33 15.71 3.39
C ILE A 134 -1.62 15.27 2.68
N MET A 135 -1.88 13.95 2.55
CA MET A 135 -3.11 13.45 1.93
C MET A 135 -4.36 13.81 2.72
N GLU A 136 -4.33 13.79 4.05
CA GLU A 136 -5.47 14.19 4.88
C GLU A 136 -5.83 15.67 4.64
N ILE A 137 -4.85 16.57 4.70
CA ILE A 137 -5.09 18.00 4.46
C ILE A 137 -5.47 18.26 2.99
N ALA A 138 -4.88 17.53 2.04
CA ALA A 138 -5.24 17.61 0.63
C ALA A 138 -6.71 17.23 0.40
N SER A 139 -7.18 16.17 1.08
CA SER A 139 -8.58 15.74 1.03
C SER A 139 -9.52 16.79 1.62
N GLU A 140 -9.16 17.45 2.72
CA GLU A 140 -9.92 18.56 3.29
C GLU A 140 -9.99 19.75 2.32
N LEU A 141 -8.86 20.06 1.67
CA LEU A 141 -8.75 21.19 0.74
C LEU A 141 -9.59 20.98 -0.54
N VAL A 142 -9.53 19.76 -1.11
CA VAL A 142 -10.31 19.40 -2.30
C VAL A 142 -11.74 19.04 -1.96
N GLY A 143 -12.04 18.68 -0.69
CA GLY A 143 -13.36 18.23 -0.24
C GLY A 143 -13.76 16.84 -0.76
N ASN A 144 -12.79 16.05 -1.22
CA ASN A 144 -12.98 14.71 -1.80
C ASN A 144 -11.81 13.79 -1.42
N PRO A 145 -11.98 12.46 -1.44
CA PRO A 145 -10.90 11.51 -1.14
C PRO A 145 -9.73 11.63 -2.12
N VAL A 146 -8.52 11.55 -1.58
CA VAL A 146 -7.25 11.68 -2.33
C VAL A 146 -6.38 10.46 -2.11
N MET A 147 -5.75 9.98 -3.17
CA MET A 147 -4.87 8.81 -3.17
C MET A 147 -3.62 9.08 -4.01
N LEU A 148 -2.45 8.71 -3.49
CA LEU A 148 -1.16 8.85 -4.15
C LEU A 148 -0.54 7.48 -4.37
N GLY A 149 -0.29 7.13 -5.61
CA GLY A 149 0.50 5.97 -6.00
C GLY A 149 1.86 6.37 -6.58
N ASP A 150 2.84 5.47 -6.52
CA ASP A 150 4.08 5.63 -7.26
C ASP A 150 3.93 5.23 -8.74
N ASN A 151 4.99 5.38 -9.53
CA ASN A 151 4.99 4.98 -10.95
C ASN A 151 4.80 3.48 -11.17
N ASN A 152 4.88 2.71 -10.13
CA ASN A 152 4.82 1.28 -10.14
C ASN A 152 3.50 0.79 -9.56
N HIS A 153 2.55 1.71 -9.46
CA HIS A 153 1.20 1.41 -8.97
C HIS A 153 1.15 0.90 -7.51
N ARG A 154 2.17 1.22 -6.70
CA ARG A 154 2.14 0.99 -5.27
C ARG A 154 1.51 2.19 -4.57
N LEU A 155 0.61 1.95 -3.64
CA LEU A 155 -0.01 2.98 -2.82
C LEU A 155 1.02 3.57 -1.86
N LEU A 156 1.32 4.87 -2.00
CA LEU A 156 2.21 5.61 -1.11
C LEU A 156 1.48 6.19 0.08
N ALA A 157 0.30 6.75 -0.16
CA ALA A 157 -0.57 7.31 0.86
C ALA A 157 -1.98 7.53 0.33
N CYS A 158 -2.98 7.45 1.22
CA CYS A 158 -4.34 7.86 0.91
C CYS A 158 -4.98 8.57 2.10
N SER A 159 -5.97 9.44 1.83
CA SER A 159 -6.77 10.08 2.86
C SER A 159 -7.78 9.09 3.45
N ARG A 160 -8.17 9.30 4.71
CA ARG A 160 -9.23 8.50 5.35
C ARG A 160 -10.56 8.74 4.65
N CYS A 161 -11.18 7.68 4.18
CA CYS A 161 -12.54 7.69 3.68
C CYS A 161 -13.08 6.24 3.69
N ASP A 162 -14.03 5.98 4.57
CA ASP A 162 -14.53 4.63 4.83
C ASP A 162 -15.73 4.26 3.95
N ASP A 163 -16.48 5.24 3.41
CA ASP A 163 -17.77 5.03 2.72
C ASP A 163 -17.68 5.21 1.19
N VAL A 164 -16.57 4.80 0.57
CA VAL A 164 -16.40 4.95 -0.88
C VAL A 164 -17.09 3.80 -1.63
N GLU A 165 -18.11 4.11 -2.43
CA GLU A 165 -18.79 3.14 -3.30
C GLU A 165 -18.08 2.96 -4.66
N ASP A 166 -16.76 2.77 -4.66
CA ASP A 166 -15.96 2.54 -5.86
C ASP A 166 -15.05 1.34 -5.68
N ASN A 167 -15.32 0.26 -6.41
CA ASN A 167 -14.57 -0.98 -6.30
C ASN A 167 -13.09 -0.83 -6.66
N ALA A 168 -12.76 -0.01 -7.67
CA ALA A 168 -11.38 0.22 -8.06
C ALA A 168 -10.60 0.95 -6.97
N TRP A 169 -11.23 1.95 -6.34
CA TRP A 169 -10.64 2.67 -5.22
C TRP A 169 -10.39 1.77 -4.02
N ASN A 170 -11.41 1.00 -3.61
CA ASN A 170 -11.33 0.13 -2.44
C ASN A 170 -10.33 -1.00 -2.65
N GLU A 171 -10.34 -1.66 -3.81
CA GLU A 171 -9.40 -2.72 -4.14
C GLU A 171 -7.94 -2.22 -4.09
N TYR A 172 -7.65 -1.03 -4.66
CA TYR A 172 -6.32 -0.45 -4.61
C TYR A 172 -5.90 -0.02 -3.19
N ARG A 173 -6.81 0.55 -2.41
CA ARG A 173 -6.56 0.90 -1.00
C ARG A 173 -6.23 -0.33 -0.17
N ASP A 174 -7.01 -1.41 -0.32
CA ASP A 174 -6.94 -2.60 0.51
C ASP A 174 -5.75 -3.51 0.13
N THR A 175 -5.40 -3.57 -1.16
CA THR A 175 -4.22 -4.32 -1.63
C THR A 175 -2.90 -3.56 -1.44
N GLY A 176 -2.96 -2.23 -1.45
CA GLY A 176 -1.77 -1.37 -1.37
C GLY A 176 -0.94 -1.30 -2.67
N TYR A 177 -1.33 -2.00 -3.72
CA TYR A 177 -0.70 -1.94 -5.05
C TYR A 177 -1.68 -2.41 -6.14
N CYS A 178 -1.47 -1.97 -7.39
CA CYS A 178 -2.25 -2.47 -8.51
C CYS A 178 -1.64 -3.78 -9.01
N THR A 179 -2.38 -4.87 -8.88
CA THR A 179 -2.04 -6.15 -9.52
C THR A 179 -2.17 -6.05 -11.04
N TYR A 180 -1.60 -6.99 -11.78
CA TYR A 180 -1.84 -7.07 -13.22
C TYR A 180 -3.34 -7.22 -13.53
N GLU A 181 -4.05 -8.07 -12.79
CA GLU A 181 -5.49 -8.25 -12.93
C GLU A 181 -6.25 -6.94 -12.69
N TYR A 182 -5.84 -6.16 -11.68
CA TYR A 182 -6.38 -4.83 -11.43
C TYR A 182 -6.15 -3.88 -12.61
N THR A 183 -4.94 -3.85 -13.17
CA THR A 183 -4.62 -2.96 -14.31
C THR A 183 -5.35 -3.35 -15.59
N VAL A 184 -5.58 -4.64 -15.82
CA VAL A 184 -6.39 -5.13 -16.94
C VAL A 184 -7.87 -4.84 -16.72
N LYS A 185 -8.37 -5.06 -15.50
CA LYS A 185 -9.78 -4.87 -15.14
C LYS A 185 -10.20 -3.40 -15.17
N TYR A 186 -9.36 -2.49 -14.69
CA TYR A 186 -9.73 -1.08 -14.51
C TYR A 186 -9.12 -0.11 -15.53
N ASP A 187 -8.24 -0.53 -16.38
CA ASP A 187 -7.61 0.22 -17.48
C ASP A 187 -7.44 1.74 -17.25
N PHE A 188 -6.59 2.11 -16.28
CA PHE A 188 -6.24 3.51 -16.02
C PHE A 188 -5.31 4.13 -17.06
N LYS A 189 -4.75 3.34 -17.98
CA LYS A 189 -3.74 3.77 -18.95
C LYS A 189 -4.15 5.01 -19.74
N PRO A 190 -5.38 5.13 -20.26
CA PRO A 190 -5.82 6.32 -21.00
C PRO A 190 -5.79 7.60 -20.14
N LEU A 191 -6.13 7.51 -18.85
CA LEU A 191 -6.10 8.66 -17.93
C LEU A 191 -4.68 9.07 -17.58
N VAL A 192 -3.80 8.10 -17.33
CA VAL A 192 -2.37 8.33 -17.06
C VAL A 192 -1.70 8.99 -18.25
N GLU A 193 -1.91 8.48 -19.46
CA GLU A 193 -1.37 9.05 -20.69
C GLU A 193 -1.91 10.47 -20.96
N LYS A 194 -3.21 10.68 -20.74
CA LYS A 194 -3.83 11.99 -20.88
C LYS A 194 -3.22 13.00 -19.91
N SER A 195 -3.04 12.62 -18.65
CA SER A 195 -2.40 13.46 -17.63
C SER A 195 -0.93 13.73 -17.93
N ALA A 196 -0.19 12.73 -18.41
CA ALA A 196 1.22 12.89 -18.79
C ALA A 196 1.42 13.84 -19.98
N ARG A 197 0.50 13.84 -20.95
CA ARG A 197 0.51 14.72 -22.15
C ARG A 197 -0.05 16.11 -21.86
N SER A 198 -1.07 16.22 -21.01
CA SER A 198 -1.58 17.51 -20.53
C SER A 198 -0.58 18.07 -19.52
N LYS A 199 -0.23 19.31 -19.58
CA LYS A 199 0.69 19.93 -18.61
C LYS A 199 0.05 20.12 -17.22
N GLY A 200 -1.00 19.35 -16.87
CA GLY A 200 -1.72 19.48 -15.61
C GLY A 200 -2.72 18.36 -15.35
N PRO A 201 -3.49 18.45 -14.24
CA PRO A 201 -4.51 17.50 -13.88
C PRO A 201 -5.61 17.36 -14.95
N VAL A 202 -6.18 16.17 -15.07
CA VAL A 202 -7.27 15.87 -16.02
C VAL A 202 -8.45 15.22 -15.32
N ILE A 203 -9.67 15.50 -15.79
CA ILE A 203 -10.88 14.81 -15.33
C ILE A 203 -11.21 13.69 -16.30
N GLY A 204 -11.61 12.53 -15.72
CA GLY A 204 -12.10 11.38 -16.46
C GLY A 204 -12.69 10.33 -15.53
N ASN A 205 -13.22 9.27 -16.14
CA ASN A 205 -13.74 8.10 -15.40
C ASN A 205 -13.28 6.80 -16.09
N LEU A 206 -13.67 5.65 -15.55
CA LEU A 206 -13.31 4.34 -16.08
C LEU A 206 -14.39 3.74 -17.01
N GLY A 207 -15.17 4.60 -17.64
CA GLY A 207 -16.23 4.17 -18.57
C GLY A 207 -17.33 3.35 -17.90
N GLU A 208 -17.64 2.18 -18.45
CA GLU A 208 -18.70 1.31 -17.92
C GLU A 208 -18.34 0.64 -16.58
N ILE A 209 -17.05 0.54 -16.27
CA ILE A 209 -16.57 -0.13 -15.05
C ILE A 209 -16.80 0.73 -13.82
N SER A 210 -16.55 2.03 -13.92
CA SER A 210 -16.90 3.02 -12.91
C SER A 210 -17.16 4.36 -13.57
N ARG A 211 -18.40 4.85 -13.43
CA ARG A 211 -18.84 6.15 -13.95
C ARG A 211 -18.49 7.31 -13.04
N ILE A 212 -17.89 7.03 -11.87
CA ILE A 212 -17.47 8.06 -10.93
C ILE A 212 -16.30 8.82 -11.53
N ASN A 213 -16.41 10.15 -11.59
CA ASN A 213 -15.35 11.00 -12.10
C ASN A 213 -14.13 10.99 -11.16
N ARG A 214 -12.97 11.15 -11.75
CA ARG A 214 -11.69 11.28 -11.05
C ARG A 214 -10.90 12.43 -11.63
N ILE A 215 -10.24 13.19 -10.77
CA ILE A 215 -9.12 14.02 -11.20
C ILE A 215 -7.87 13.15 -11.11
N PHE A 216 -7.15 13.08 -12.21
CA PHE A 216 -5.90 12.35 -12.30
C PHE A 216 -4.76 13.31 -12.62
N ALA A 217 -3.68 13.26 -11.84
CA ALA A 217 -2.54 14.15 -12.00
C ALA A 217 -1.23 13.40 -11.80
N THR A 218 -0.23 13.70 -12.63
CA THR A 218 1.12 13.16 -12.47
C THR A 218 1.94 14.04 -11.53
N VAL A 219 2.61 13.43 -10.55
CA VAL A 219 3.59 14.09 -9.69
C VAL A 219 4.95 13.98 -10.35
N LYS A 220 5.62 15.11 -10.57
CA LYS A 220 6.90 15.18 -11.28
C LYS A 220 7.99 15.80 -10.42
N ILE A 221 9.22 15.34 -10.61
CA ILE A 221 10.43 15.96 -10.05
C ILE A 221 11.38 16.21 -11.22
N GLY A 222 11.55 17.48 -11.57
CA GLY A 222 12.10 17.84 -12.87
C GLY A 222 11.23 17.27 -13.99
N ASP A 223 11.83 16.55 -14.94
CA ASP A 223 11.11 15.91 -16.04
C ASP A 223 10.65 14.48 -15.71
N ALA A 224 11.07 13.93 -14.57
CA ALA A 224 10.73 12.55 -14.21
C ALA A 224 9.38 12.49 -13.48
N ILE A 225 8.46 11.64 -13.96
CA ILE A 225 7.24 11.30 -13.24
C ILE A 225 7.63 10.37 -12.08
N VAL A 226 7.24 10.71 -10.86
CA VAL A 226 7.55 9.93 -9.64
C VAL A 226 6.32 9.35 -8.97
N GLY A 227 5.13 9.76 -9.39
CA GLY A 227 3.88 9.25 -8.87
C GLY A 227 2.66 9.78 -9.59
N ASN A 228 1.50 9.25 -9.20
CA ASN A 228 0.20 9.60 -9.73
C ASN A 228 -0.75 9.91 -8.58
N LEU A 229 -1.37 11.08 -8.63
CA LEU A 229 -2.38 11.50 -7.68
C LEU A 229 -3.77 11.29 -8.30
N ALA A 230 -4.65 10.65 -7.58
CA ALA A 230 -6.06 10.48 -7.93
C ALA A 230 -6.95 11.11 -6.88
N VAL A 231 -7.95 11.88 -7.31
CA VAL A 231 -9.02 12.41 -6.47
C VAL A 231 -10.33 11.82 -6.96
N LEU A 232 -11.15 11.26 -6.07
CA LEU A 232 -12.42 10.65 -6.43
C LEU A 232 -13.58 11.61 -6.19
N GLU A 233 -14.47 11.77 -7.15
CA GLU A 233 -15.71 12.56 -6.98
C GLU A 233 -16.69 11.80 -6.09
N HIS A 234 -16.64 12.04 -4.78
CA HIS A 234 -17.42 11.28 -3.80
C HIS A 234 -18.30 12.19 -2.92
N LYS A 235 -17.68 13.12 -2.16
CA LYS A 235 -18.39 13.98 -1.20
C LYS A 235 -19.07 15.18 -1.87
N ARG A 236 -18.51 15.67 -2.96
CA ARG A 236 -19.04 16.78 -3.74
C ARG A 236 -18.61 16.71 -5.22
N PRO A 237 -19.38 17.31 -6.14
CA PRO A 237 -18.97 17.44 -7.54
C PRO A 237 -17.69 18.25 -7.70
N PHE A 238 -16.92 17.93 -8.75
CA PHE A 238 -15.73 18.70 -9.12
C PHE A 238 -16.09 20.05 -9.72
N THR A 239 -15.23 21.02 -9.50
CA THR A 239 -15.24 22.35 -10.08
C THR A 239 -13.95 22.59 -10.88
N GLU A 240 -13.93 23.58 -11.79
CA GLU A 240 -12.70 23.91 -12.53
C GLU A 240 -11.54 24.27 -11.63
N LYS A 241 -11.83 24.86 -10.45
CA LYS A 241 -10.79 25.22 -9.45
C LYS A 241 -10.12 24.00 -8.82
N ASP A 242 -10.77 22.86 -8.78
CA ASP A 242 -10.18 21.65 -8.20
C ASP A 242 -8.97 21.20 -9.00
N LEU A 243 -8.92 21.45 -10.30
CA LEU A 243 -7.74 21.20 -11.13
C LEU A 243 -6.53 22.05 -10.69
N GLU A 244 -6.74 23.33 -10.40
CA GLU A 244 -5.67 24.22 -9.90
C GLU A 244 -5.18 23.78 -8.51
N VAL A 245 -6.12 23.41 -7.64
CA VAL A 245 -5.82 22.93 -6.29
C VAL A 245 -5.03 21.61 -6.36
N VAL A 246 -5.44 20.68 -7.21
CA VAL A 246 -4.75 19.39 -7.39
C VAL A 246 -3.36 19.59 -7.99
N ALA A 247 -3.18 20.53 -8.94
CA ALA A 247 -1.86 20.88 -9.44
C ALA A 247 -0.94 21.39 -8.32
N PHE A 248 -1.42 22.30 -7.48
CA PHE A 248 -0.70 22.79 -6.31
C PHE A 248 -0.33 21.67 -5.31
N ILE A 249 -1.25 20.75 -5.06
CA ILE A 249 -1.00 19.57 -4.20
C ILE A 249 0.12 18.70 -4.81
N CYS A 250 0.13 18.48 -6.12
CA CYS A 250 1.20 17.73 -6.79
C CYS A 250 2.58 18.38 -6.61
N ASP A 251 2.68 19.72 -6.69
CA ASP A 251 3.93 20.45 -6.46
C ASP A 251 4.42 20.28 -5.01
N LEU A 252 3.50 20.29 -4.05
CA LEU A 252 3.82 20.07 -2.65
C LEU A 252 4.27 18.65 -2.37
N ILE A 253 3.60 17.65 -2.95
CA ILE A 253 3.99 16.23 -2.86
C ILE A 253 5.37 16.04 -3.49
N SER A 254 5.62 16.64 -4.65
CA SER A 254 6.92 16.62 -5.31
C SER A 254 8.02 17.12 -4.37
N SER A 255 7.79 18.26 -3.71
CA SER A 255 8.73 18.85 -2.75
C SER A 255 8.97 17.95 -1.53
N GLU A 256 7.95 17.27 -1.01
CA GLU A 256 8.09 16.34 0.10
C GLU A 256 8.84 15.08 -0.32
N MET A 257 8.50 14.52 -1.48
CA MET A 257 9.18 13.34 -2.03
C MET A 257 10.67 13.61 -2.29
N GLN A 258 11.04 14.83 -2.68
CA GLN A 258 12.45 15.24 -2.89
C GLN A 258 13.30 15.14 -1.62
N LYS A 259 12.72 15.29 -0.44
CA LYS A 259 13.45 15.20 0.83
C LYS A 259 13.83 13.78 1.20
N ASN A 260 13.11 12.79 0.67
CA ASN A 260 13.33 11.40 1.03
C ASN A 260 13.84 10.60 -0.19
N PRO A 261 15.15 10.23 -0.21
CA PRO A 261 15.74 9.47 -1.31
C PRO A 261 15.07 8.12 -1.61
N GLN A 262 14.31 7.57 -0.68
CA GLN A 262 13.59 6.31 -0.88
C GLN A 262 12.54 6.40 -1.98
N TYR A 263 11.96 7.57 -2.22
CA TYR A 263 11.01 7.80 -3.32
C TYR A 263 11.68 7.96 -4.69
N PHE A 264 13.02 8.13 -4.72
CA PHE A 264 13.78 8.41 -5.95
C PHE A 264 14.55 7.24 -6.51
N ASN A 265 14.74 6.17 -5.75
CA ASN A 265 15.52 5.05 -6.23
C ASN A 265 14.69 4.23 -7.22
N SER A 266 14.48 4.81 -8.40
CA SER A 266 13.67 4.23 -9.47
C SER A 266 14.06 2.78 -9.79
N ARG A 267 15.35 2.44 -9.64
CA ARG A 267 15.83 1.06 -9.86
C ARG A 267 15.36 0.08 -8.78
N LYS A 268 15.44 0.48 -7.50
CA LYS A 268 14.99 -0.37 -6.38
C LYS A 268 13.51 -0.67 -6.51
N VAL A 269 12.72 0.36 -6.78
CA VAL A 269 11.27 0.24 -6.93
C VAL A 269 10.90 -0.57 -8.17
N MET A 270 11.60 -0.39 -9.30
CA MET A 270 11.40 -1.21 -10.49
C MET A 270 11.73 -2.68 -10.25
N LEU A 271 12.75 -2.97 -9.44
CA LEU A 271 13.10 -4.33 -9.06
C LEU A 271 12.03 -4.94 -8.15
N GLU A 272 11.58 -4.21 -7.14
CA GLU A 272 10.52 -4.65 -6.24
C GLU A 272 9.23 -4.97 -7.00
N ASN A 273 8.88 -4.20 -8.03
CA ASN A 273 7.72 -4.50 -8.87
C ASN A 273 7.91 -5.67 -9.80
N LEU A 274 9.10 -5.80 -10.39
CA LEU A 274 9.41 -6.99 -11.17
C LEU A 274 9.22 -8.26 -10.33
N ILE A 275 9.66 -8.22 -9.08
CA ILE A 275 9.49 -9.31 -8.12
C ILE A 275 8.02 -9.57 -7.83
N LEU A 276 7.22 -8.52 -7.58
CA LEU A 276 5.78 -8.66 -7.35
C LEU A 276 5.05 -9.23 -8.57
N ASP A 277 5.39 -8.80 -9.78
CA ASP A 277 4.82 -9.35 -11.02
C ASP A 277 5.14 -10.85 -11.16
N LEU A 278 6.39 -11.25 -10.85
CA LEU A 278 6.82 -12.63 -10.89
C LEU A 278 6.12 -13.50 -9.84
N LEU A 279 5.97 -12.98 -8.62
CA LEU A 279 5.25 -13.65 -7.53
C LEU A 279 3.77 -13.85 -7.85
N ASN A 280 3.14 -12.90 -8.56
CA ASN A 280 1.76 -13.02 -9.02
C ASN A 280 1.59 -13.96 -10.23
N GLY A 281 2.66 -14.46 -10.82
CA GLY A 281 2.60 -15.24 -12.06
C GLY A 281 2.23 -14.42 -13.30
N ASN A 282 2.24 -13.09 -13.18
CA ASN A 282 1.75 -12.15 -14.18
C ASN A 282 2.90 -11.65 -15.07
N HIS A 283 3.45 -12.52 -15.89
CA HIS A 283 4.53 -12.11 -16.77
C HIS A 283 4.23 -12.43 -18.24
N PRO A 284 4.42 -11.47 -19.14
CA PRO A 284 4.11 -11.62 -20.58
C PRO A 284 5.13 -12.45 -21.36
N GLY A 285 6.00 -13.20 -20.67
CA GLY A 285 7.00 -14.07 -21.27
C GLY A 285 8.44 -13.74 -20.87
N LYS A 286 9.32 -14.72 -21.06
CA LYS A 286 10.75 -14.69 -20.62
C LYS A 286 11.52 -13.50 -21.21
N GLU A 287 11.29 -13.18 -22.49
CA GLU A 287 12.01 -12.10 -23.19
C GLU A 287 11.73 -10.74 -22.56
N ASN A 288 10.47 -10.45 -22.25
CA ASN A 288 10.06 -9.18 -21.63
C ASN A 288 10.67 -9.01 -20.23
N ILE A 289 10.74 -10.08 -19.44
CA ILE A 289 11.38 -10.05 -18.11
C ILE A 289 12.86 -9.77 -18.23
N LEU A 290 13.57 -10.43 -19.17
CA LEU A 290 14.99 -10.20 -19.40
C LEU A 290 15.28 -8.76 -19.88
N GLU A 291 14.40 -8.17 -20.68
CA GLU A 291 14.50 -6.76 -21.07
C GLU A 291 14.32 -5.83 -19.87
N ARG A 292 13.33 -6.11 -19.00
CA ARG A 292 13.11 -5.34 -17.77
C ARG A 292 14.33 -5.43 -16.84
N ILE A 293 14.91 -6.61 -16.65
CA ILE A 293 16.13 -6.82 -15.85
C ILE A 293 17.30 -5.98 -16.41
N LYS A 294 17.50 -6.00 -17.74
CA LYS A 294 18.51 -5.17 -18.41
C LYS A 294 18.26 -3.67 -18.21
N TYR A 295 17.00 -3.23 -18.33
CA TYR A 295 16.62 -1.83 -18.14
C TYR A 295 16.88 -1.36 -16.70
N ILE A 296 16.55 -2.21 -15.71
CA ILE A 296 16.81 -1.96 -14.29
C ILE A 296 18.33 -2.01 -13.99
N LYS A 297 19.12 -2.62 -14.87
CA LYS A 297 20.56 -2.93 -14.67
C LYS A 297 20.78 -3.74 -13.39
N TRP A 298 19.88 -4.68 -13.13
CA TRP A 298 20.04 -5.59 -12.00
C TRP A 298 21.06 -6.69 -12.39
N GLN A 299 22.10 -6.80 -11.60
CA GLN A 299 23.05 -7.90 -11.71
C GLN A 299 22.48 -9.08 -10.93
N MET A 300 21.74 -9.93 -11.62
CA MET A 300 21.09 -11.08 -11.03
C MET A 300 22.14 -12.05 -10.49
N PRO A 301 22.05 -12.48 -9.23
CA PRO A 301 22.94 -13.49 -8.66
C PRO A 301 22.86 -14.81 -9.43
N SER A 302 23.97 -15.55 -9.48
CA SER A 302 24.01 -16.87 -10.13
C SER A 302 23.19 -17.92 -9.38
N LYS A 303 23.04 -17.75 -8.07
CA LYS A 303 22.28 -18.59 -7.16
C LYS A 303 21.40 -17.72 -6.30
N MET A 304 20.14 -18.09 -6.18
CA MET A 304 19.14 -17.34 -5.43
C MET A 304 18.38 -18.27 -4.50
N TYR A 305 17.85 -17.67 -3.43
CA TYR A 305 16.92 -18.30 -2.48
C TYR A 305 15.79 -17.31 -2.17
N VAL A 306 14.62 -17.82 -1.90
CA VAL A 306 13.50 -17.01 -1.37
C VAL A 306 13.43 -17.20 0.12
N LEU A 307 13.47 -16.09 0.85
CA LEU A 307 13.15 -16.03 2.27
C LEU A 307 11.75 -15.45 2.43
N SER A 308 10.87 -16.18 3.10
CA SER A 308 9.53 -15.72 3.46
C SER A 308 9.42 -15.60 4.97
N ILE A 309 8.98 -14.43 5.48
CA ILE A 309 8.83 -14.19 6.92
C ILE A 309 7.36 -13.99 7.25
N GLU A 310 6.89 -14.76 8.23
CA GLU A 310 5.56 -14.59 8.84
C GLU A 310 5.64 -13.73 10.09
N TYR A 311 4.69 -12.82 10.24
CA TYR A 311 4.56 -11.94 11.39
C TYR A 311 3.15 -12.01 12.00
N ASN A 312 3.07 -11.97 13.34
CA ASN A 312 1.87 -12.38 14.09
C ASN A 312 0.82 -11.28 14.35
N SER A 313 1.03 -10.00 14.01
CA SER A 313 0.03 -8.96 14.26
C SER A 313 0.00 -7.85 13.22
N TYR A 314 -1.22 -7.45 12.84
CA TYR A 314 -1.48 -6.51 11.74
C TYR A 314 -1.17 -5.04 12.08
N GLU A 315 -1.33 -4.60 13.32
CA GLU A 315 -1.29 -3.16 13.65
C GLU A 315 0.10 -2.64 14.03
N ASP A 316 0.87 -3.40 14.80
CA ASP A 316 2.20 -2.95 15.25
C ASP A 316 3.32 -3.27 14.25
N THR A 317 3.16 -4.30 13.45
CA THR A 317 4.22 -4.82 12.57
C THR A 317 4.38 -3.99 11.30
N PHE A 318 3.32 -3.35 10.80
CA PHE A 318 3.41 -2.51 9.58
C PHE A 318 4.39 -1.35 9.73
N SER A 319 4.51 -0.79 10.93
CA SER A 319 5.50 0.25 11.25
C SER A 319 6.93 -0.30 11.35
N LEU A 320 7.09 -1.59 11.65
CA LEU A 320 8.39 -2.26 11.82
C LEU A 320 8.93 -2.90 10.54
N ILE A 321 8.08 -3.15 9.53
CA ILE A 321 8.48 -3.78 8.26
C ILE A 321 9.68 -3.09 7.59
N PRO A 322 9.76 -1.75 7.48
CA PRO A 322 10.94 -1.10 6.91
C PRO A 322 12.23 -1.40 7.69
N TYR A 323 12.15 -1.41 9.02
CA TYR A 323 13.27 -1.75 9.89
C TYR A 323 13.70 -3.21 9.72
N ILE A 324 12.74 -4.15 9.73
CA ILE A 324 12.98 -5.58 9.53
C ILE A 324 13.62 -5.80 8.15
N SER A 325 13.03 -5.23 7.10
CA SER A 325 13.52 -5.34 5.73
C SER A 325 14.97 -4.82 5.58
N GLU A 326 15.27 -3.63 6.09
CA GLU A 326 16.61 -3.06 5.99
C GLU A 326 17.65 -3.81 6.85
N THR A 327 17.24 -4.32 8.02
CA THR A 327 18.10 -5.13 8.88
C THR A 327 18.45 -6.45 8.20
N LEU A 328 17.46 -7.14 7.64
CA LEU A 328 17.64 -8.43 6.97
C LEU A 328 18.44 -8.30 5.67
N LYS A 329 18.21 -7.24 4.89
CA LYS A 329 19.03 -6.97 3.69
C LYS A 329 20.51 -6.82 4.03
N LYS A 330 20.83 -6.17 5.14
CA LYS A 330 22.22 -6.02 5.59
C LYS A 330 22.81 -7.31 6.15
N LEU A 331 21.99 -8.06 6.91
CA LEU A 331 22.42 -9.27 7.58
C LEU A 331 22.65 -10.44 6.59
N LEU A 332 21.78 -10.54 5.58
CA LEU A 332 21.68 -11.70 4.68
C LEU A 332 22.06 -11.39 3.22
N ALA A 333 22.72 -10.26 2.95
CA ALA A 333 23.02 -9.82 1.58
C ALA A 333 21.78 -9.86 0.64
N GLY A 334 20.64 -9.40 1.14
CA GLY A 334 19.37 -9.44 0.40
C GLY A 334 19.34 -8.44 -0.75
N GLU A 335 19.01 -8.91 -1.94
CA GLU A 335 18.93 -8.11 -3.17
C GLU A 335 17.71 -7.19 -3.17
N ALA A 336 16.56 -7.73 -2.82
CA ALA A 336 15.30 -6.99 -2.77
C ALA A 336 14.35 -7.57 -1.71
N ALA A 337 13.44 -6.74 -1.20
CA ALA A 337 12.40 -7.15 -0.26
C ALA A 337 11.06 -6.55 -0.68
N VAL A 338 10.03 -7.37 -0.68
CA VAL A 338 8.65 -6.98 -1.00
C VAL A 338 7.69 -7.57 0.04
N ILE A 339 6.50 -6.96 0.14
CA ILE A 339 5.39 -7.55 0.89
C ILE A 339 4.49 -8.25 -0.12
N PHE A 340 4.25 -9.54 0.10
CA PHE A 340 3.40 -10.34 -0.74
C PHE A 340 2.61 -11.35 0.09
N GLU A 341 1.29 -11.47 -0.13
CA GLU A 341 0.38 -12.34 0.64
C GLU A 341 0.56 -12.21 2.16
N ASN A 342 0.65 -10.98 2.67
CA ASN A 342 0.89 -10.66 4.09
C ASN A 342 2.19 -11.26 4.67
N LYS A 343 3.20 -11.46 3.84
CA LYS A 343 4.52 -11.94 4.24
C LYS A 343 5.59 -10.98 3.73
N LEU A 344 6.66 -10.82 4.47
CA LEU A 344 7.84 -10.14 3.97
C LEU A 344 8.69 -11.15 3.20
N VAL A 345 8.86 -10.89 1.92
CA VAL A 345 9.60 -11.76 0.98
C VAL A 345 10.90 -11.11 0.59
N LEU A 346 12.01 -11.78 0.79
CA LEU A 346 13.33 -11.34 0.35
C LEU A 346 13.91 -12.33 -0.69
N ILE A 347 14.57 -11.77 -1.69
CA ILE A 347 15.45 -12.55 -2.57
C ILE A 347 16.86 -12.43 -2.02
N LEU A 348 17.44 -13.56 -1.70
CA LEU A 348 18.81 -13.67 -1.23
C LEU A 348 19.70 -14.13 -2.39
N GLY A 349 20.76 -13.39 -2.65
CA GLY A 349 21.74 -13.74 -3.67
C GLY A 349 22.96 -14.40 -3.04
N CYS A 350 23.44 -15.48 -3.64
CA CYS A 350 24.67 -16.14 -3.22
C CYS A 350 25.67 -16.20 -4.39
N GLY A 351 26.93 -15.89 -4.09
CA GLY A 351 28.05 -16.16 -5.02
C GLY A 351 28.48 -17.61 -4.99
N GLU A 352 29.73 -17.87 -5.41
CA GLU A 352 30.35 -19.19 -5.27
C GLU A 352 30.68 -19.47 -3.78
N GLY A 353 29.71 -19.92 -2.98
CA GLY A 353 29.95 -20.22 -1.56
C GLY A 353 28.74 -20.79 -0.84
N VAL A 354 28.87 -21.01 0.47
CA VAL A 354 27.79 -21.45 1.33
C VAL A 354 26.79 -20.29 1.50
N TYR A 355 25.55 -20.59 1.29
CA TYR A 355 24.43 -19.68 1.28
C TYR A 355 24.27 -18.85 2.57
N LEU A 356 24.40 -19.47 3.75
CA LEU A 356 24.51 -18.83 5.06
C LEU A 356 25.58 -19.57 5.87
N ASN A 357 26.56 -18.83 6.34
CA ASN A 357 27.52 -19.43 7.29
C ASN A 357 26.86 -19.56 8.68
N GLU A 358 27.46 -20.37 9.55
CA GLU A 358 26.92 -20.63 10.89
C GLU A 358 26.73 -19.34 11.72
N GLN A 359 27.57 -18.33 11.54
CA GLN A 359 27.48 -17.05 12.25
C GLN A 359 26.29 -16.21 11.73
N GLU A 360 26.09 -16.15 10.43
CA GLU A 360 24.94 -15.47 9.80
C GLU A 360 23.64 -16.14 10.19
N LEU A 361 23.57 -17.46 10.17
CA LEU A 361 22.39 -18.22 10.59
C LEU A 361 22.07 -18.00 12.07
N SER A 362 23.09 -18.01 12.93
CA SER A 362 22.93 -17.74 14.36
C SER A 362 22.44 -16.32 14.65
N ALA A 363 23.00 -15.33 13.96
CA ALA A 363 22.58 -13.93 14.08
C ALA A 363 21.15 -13.72 13.55
N PHE A 364 20.80 -14.41 12.46
CA PHE A 364 19.44 -14.39 11.89
C PHE A 364 18.42 -15.04 12.84
N ASP A 365 18.73 -16.21 13.38
CA ASP A 365 17.89 -16.90 14.37
C ASP A 365 17.66 -16.04 15.62
N ALA A 366 18.73 -15.41 16.14
CA ALA A 366 18.62 -14.49 17.29
C ALA A 366 17.73 -13.27 16.98
N PHE A 367 17.83 -12.72 15.76
CA PHE A 367 16.98 -11.62 15.32
C PHE A 367 15.51 -12.04 15.26
N LEU A 368 15.20 -13.19 14.67
CA LEU A 368 13.82 -13.69 14.55
C LEU A 368 13.20 -14.01 15.91
N LYS A 369 13.98 -14.59 16.84
CA LYS A 369 13.52 -14.88 18.21
C LYS A 369 13.13 -13.64 18.98
N LYS A 370 13.87 -12.55 18.81
CA LYS A 370 13.60 -11.28 19.50
C LYS A 370 12.20 -10.73 19.17
N ASP A 371 11.79 -10.84 17.91
CA ASP A 371 10.53 -10.27 17.42
C ASP A 371 9.44 -11.34 17.18
N THR A 372 9.64 -12.57 17.69
CA THR A 372 8.71 -13.71 17.57
C THR A 372 8.33 -14.02 16.11
N LEU A 373 9.28 -13.84 15.19
CA LEU A 373 9.09 -14.07 13.76
C LEU A 373 9.45 -15.51 13.39
N LYS A 374 8.86 -16.02 12.32
CA LYS A 374 9.19 -17.29 11.69
C LYS A 374 9.58 -17.06 10.24
N ALA A 375 10.62 -17.76 9.80
CA ALA A 375 11.14 -17.64 8.46
C ALA A 375 11.22 -18.99 7.77
N GLY A 376 10.78 -19.04 6.51
CA GLY A 376 10.97 -20.18 5.62
C GLY A 376 11.95 -19.83 4.51
N ILE A 377 12.77 -20.77 4.11
CA ILE A 377 13.77 -20.61 3.08
C ILE A 377 13.57 -21.69 2.01
N SER A 378 13.55 -21.28 0.74
CA SER A 378 13.38 -22.17 -0.41
C SER A 378 14.64 -22.99 -0.70
N GLN A 379 14.56 -23.91 -1.64
CA GLN A 379 15.74 -24.45 -2.31
C GLN A 379 16.41 -23.39 -3.18
N GLU A 380 17.67 -23.66 -3.55
CA GLU A 380 18.46 -22.89 -4.51
C GLU A 380 17.81 -22.89 -5.89
N PHE A 381 17.81 -21.72 -6.55
CA PHE A 381 17.39 -21.60 -7.94
C PHE A 381 18.24 -20.56 -8.70
N ASN A 382 18.18 -20.60 -10.01
CA ASN A 382 18.95 -19.73 -10.90
C ASN A 382 18.11 -19.07 -12.02
N ASP A 383 16.89 -19.55 -12.26
CA ASP A 383 15.94 -18.89 -13.19
C ASP A 383 14.92 -18.08 -12.39
N ILE A 384 14.96 -16.77 -12.55
CA ILE A 384 14.05 -15.85 -11.83
C ILE A 384 12.57 -16.10 -12.16
N LEU A 385 12.26 -16.78 -13.26
CA LEU A 385 10.90 -17.19 -13.62
C LEU A 385 10.30 -18.20 -12.65
N GLU A 386 11.16 -18.93 -11.91
CA GLU A 386 10.74 -19.91 -10.91
C GLU A 386 10.49 -19.26 -9.53
N LEU A 387 10.58 -17.92 -9.43
CA LEU A 387 10.46 -17.18 -8.17
C LEU A 387 9.18 -17.55 -7.39
N ARG A 388 8.03 -17.64 -8.05
CA ARG A 388 6.76 -18.04 -7.41
C ARG A 388 6.84 -19.44 -6.82
N HIS A 389 7.37 -20.39 -7.55
CA HIS A 389 7.55 -21.76 -7.07
C HIS A 389 8.41 -21.81 -5.79
N HIS A 390 9.51 -21.07 -5.76
CA HIS A 390 10.39 -21.01 -4.60
C HIS A 390 9.81 -20.22 -3.43
N PHE A 391 8.96 -19.23 -3.69
CA PHE A 391 8.16 -18.59 -2.65
C PHE A 391 7.19 -19.59 -1.99
N ASP A 392 6.48 -20.38 -2.79
CA ASP A 392 5.58 -21.42 -2.30
C ASP A 392 6.32 -22.48 -1.48
N GLN A 393 7.55 -22.85 -1.85
CA GLN A 393 8.42 -23.70 -1.05
C GLN A 393 8.75 -23.10 0.32
N ALA A 394 9.15 -21.82 0.36
CA ALA A 394 9.50 -21.15 1.61
C ALA A 394 8.30 -21.08 2.58
N VAL A 395 7.12 -20.75 2.07
CA VAL A 395 5.88 -20.72 2.86
C VAL A 395 5.50 -22.14 3.35
N THR A 396 5.63 -23.13 2.46
CA THR A 396 5.32 -24.53 2.78
C THR A 396 6.23 -25.08 3.87
N ALA A 397 7.51 -24.71 3.88
CA ALA A 397 8.46 -25.14 4.91
C ALA A 397 8.01 -24.74 6.32
N ILE A 398 7.56 -23.50 6.51
CA ILE A 398 7.03 -23.02 7.80
C ILE A 398 5.81 -23.86 8.21
N SER A 399 4.83 -23.96 7.33
CA SER A 399 3.56 -24.64 7.62
C SER A 399 3.76 -26.13 7.96
N LEU A 400 4.65 -26.81 7.23
CA LEU A 400 4.98 -28.20 7.47
C LEU A 400 5.78 -28.40 8.76
N GLY A 401 6.77 -27.54 9.03
CA GLY A 401 7.53 -27.59 10.27
C GLY A 401 6.65 -27.46 11.50
N GLN A 402 5.75 -26.49 11.49
CA GLN A 402 4.75 -26.30 12.55
C GLN A 402 3.82 -27.52 12.69
N LYS A 403 3.36 -28.08 11.57
CA LYS A 403 2.46 -29.24 11.55
C LYS A 403 3.11 -30.49 12.16
N VAL A 404 4.40 -30.71 11.93
CA VAL A 404 5.12 -31.84 12.51
C VAL A 404 5.67 -31.57 13.92
N GLY A 405 5.25 -30.44 14.52
CA GLY A 405 5.55 -30.10 15.91
C GLY A 405 6.98 -29.61 16.16
N LYS A 406 7.67 -29.12 15.13
CA LYS A 406 8.99 -28.50 15.31
C LYS A 406 8.83 -27.02 15.63
N GLU A 407 9.35 -26.59 16.78
CA GLU A 407 9.36 -25.18 17.23
C GLU A 407 10.69 -24.52 16.82
N GLU A 408 10.89 -24.35 15.53
CA GLU A 408 12.03 -23.66 14.95
C GLU A 408 11.64 -22.22 14.58
N THR A 409 12.60 -21.34 14.43
CA THR A 409 12.40 -19.99 13.90
C THR A 409 12.73 -19.93 12.41
N VAL A 410 13.63 -20.78 11.94
CA VAL A 410 14.04 -20.89 10.54
C VAL A 410 13.74 -22.30 10.04
N TYR A 411 12.96 -22.39 8.98
CA TYR A 411 12.52 -23.63 8.34
C TYR A 411 13.12 -23.73 6.93
N LEU A 412 14.04 -24.65 6.73
CA LEU A 412 14.65 -24.90 5.41
C LEU A 412 13.79 -25.89 4.63
N TYR A 413 13.35 -25.54 3.43
CA TYR A 413 12.48 -26.41 2.64
C TYR A 413 13.11 -27.79 2.34
N GLU A 414 14.42 -27.86 2.24
CA GLU A 414 15.14 -29.13 2.04
C GLU A 414 14.85 -30.17 3.15
N ASP A 415 14.61 -29.71 4.39
CA ASP A 415 14.25 -30.57 5.52
C ASP A 415 12.80 -31.08 5.45
N TYR A 416 11.95 -30.36 4.70
CA TYR A 416 10.51 -30.58 4.65
C TYR A 416 10.01 -31.12 3.30
N GLY A 417 10.86 -31.34 2.31
CA GLY A 417 10.48 -31.81 0.98
C GLY A 417 9.71 -33.12 0.99
N ILE A 418 10.11 -34.07 1.86
CA ILE A 418 9.40 -35.35 2.05
C ILE A 418 7.99 -35.11 2.59
N TYR A 419 7.82 -34.24 3.56
CA TYR A 419 6.50 -33.92 4.12
C TYR A 419 5.61 -33.21 3.09
N HIS A 420 6.20 -32.37 2.22
CA HIS A 420 5.48 -31.75 1.12
C HIS A 420 4.95 -32.80 0.12
N MET A 421 5.79 -33.76 -0.24
CA MET A 421 5.38 -34.90 -1.07
C MET A 421 4.23 -35.68 -0.41
N ILE A 422 4.32 -35.97 0.90
CA ILE A 422 3.28 -36.63 1.66
C ILE A 422 1.99 -35.80 1.68
N GLN A 423 2.11 -34.48 1.83
CA GLN A 423 0.96 -33.56 1.79
C GLN A 423 0.22 -33.63 0.45
N LEU A 424 0.95 -33.54 -0.65
CA LEU A 424 0.37 -33.57 -2.00
C LEU A 424 -0.28 -34.93 -2.31
N ALA A 425 0.36 -36.04 -1.92
CA ALA A 425 -0.21 -37.36 -2.08
C ALA A 425 -1.47 -37.57 -1.21
N GLY A 426 -1.50 -36.99 -0.01
CA GLY A 426 -2.61 -37.08 0.94
C GLY A 426 -3.89 -36.34 0.52
N ILE A 427 -3.86 -35.53 -0.56
CA ILE A 427 -5.05 -34.87 -1.11
C ILE A 427 -6.05 -35.92 -1.65
N HIS A 428 -5.56 -37.03 -2.20
CA HIS A 428 -6.36 -38.03 -2.91
C HIS A 428 -6.40 -39.40 -2.24
N HIS A 429 -5.52 -39.67 -1.25
CA HIS A 429 -5.34 -40.97 -0.68
C HIS A 429 -5.19 -40.92 0.84
N ASP A 430 -5.61 -42.03 1.52
CA ASP A 430 -5.22 -42.19 2.93
C ASP A 430 -3.73 -42.56 2.99
N MET A 431 -2.94 -41.69 3.59
CA MET A 431 -1.50 -41.88 3.68
C MET A 431 -1.11 -43.12 4.48
N LEU A 432 -1.98 -43.64 5.32
CA LEU A 432 -1.70 -44.92 6.06
C LEU A 432 -1.59 -46.12 5.14
N ASP A 433 -2.24 -46.11 3.99
CA ASP A 433 -2.19 -47.21 3.01
C ASP A 433 -0.78 -47.39 2.43
N PHE A 434 0.05 -46.33 2.51
CA PHE A 434 1.45 -46.36 2.07
C PHE A 434 2.42 -46.77 3.18
N CYS A 435 1.95 -46.98 4.41
CA CYS A 435 2.80 -47.38 5.51
C CYS A 435 3.16 -48.88 5.40
N HIS A 436 4.44 -49.18 5.56
CA HIS A 436 4.89 -50.56 5.59
C HIS A 436 4.28 -51.31 6.80
N PRO A 437 3.79 -52.55 6.64
CA PRO A 437 3.12 -53.31 7.71
C PRO A 437 3.96 -53.46 8.98
N THR A 438 5.27 -53.61 8.82
CA THR A 438 6.23 -53.68 9.94
C THR A 438 6.13 -52.47 10.88
N VAL A 439 5.97 -51.25 10.32
CA VAL A 439 5.88 -50.00 11.09
C VAL A 439 4.59 -49.97 11.90
N LEU A 440 3.47 -50.38 11.30
CA LEU A 440 2.17 -50.49 11.99
C LEU A 440 2.21 -51.54 13.10
N LYS A 441 2.91 -52.67 12.87
CA LYS A 441 3.13 -53.71 13.88
C LYS A 441 3.95 -53.20 15.06
N LEU A 442 5.08 -52.56 14.80
CA LEU A 442 5.92 -51.97 15.87
C LEU A 442 5.17 -50.91 16.66
N LYS A 443 4.44 -50.03 15.99
CA LYS A 443 3.60 -49.03 16.64
C LYS A 443 2.55 -49.65 17.57
N SER A 444 1.85 -50.67 17.12
CA SER A 444 0.90 -51.40 17.94
C SER A 444 1.56 -52.08 19.15
N TYR A 445 2.73 -52.67 18.95
CA TYR A 445 3.52 -53.28 20.01
C TYR A 445 3.99 -52.24 21.06
N ASP A 446 4.55 -51.11 20.61
CA ASP A 446 4.99 -50.05 21.49
C ASP A 446 3.86 -49.52 22.36
N ARG A 447 2.66 -49.36 21.79
CA ARG A 447 1.46 -48.93 22.52
C ARG A 447 1.05 -49.90 23.60
N GLN A 448 1.15 -51.23 23.32
CA GLN A 448 0.75 -52.28 24.26
C GLN A 448 1.78 -52.46 25.38
N HIS A 449 3.08 -52.38 25.05
CA HIS A 449 4.17 -52.73 25.97
C HIS A 449 4.92 -51.51 26.53
N ARG A 450 4.50 -50.29 26.13
CA ARG A 450 5.15 -49.03 26.53
C ARG A 450 6.66 -49.00 26.16
N THR A 451 6.95 -49.52 24.99
CA THR A 451 8.33 -49.53 24.41
C THR A 451 8.48 -48.42 23.38
N GLU A 452 9.71 -48.21 22.91
CA GLU A 452 10.07 -47.20 21.89
C GLU A 452 10.77 -47.85 20.67
N TYR A 453 10.30 -49.03 20.27
CA TYR A 453 10.96 -49.79 19.21
C TYR A 453 10.81 -49.15 17.84
N LEU A 454 9.67 -48.55 17.54
CA LEU A 454 9.48 -47.79 16.30
C LEU A 454 10.45 -46.62 16.20
N LYS A 455 10.60 -45.84 17.28
CA LYS A 455 11.58 -44.72 17.37
C LYS A 455 13.02 -45.24 17.22
N THR A 456 13.31 -46.39 17.80
CA THR A 456 14.64 -47.03 17.71
C THR A 456 14.96 -47.46 16.28
N VAL A 457 14.01 -48.06 15.56
CA VAL A 457 14.18 -48.48 14.15
C VAL A 457 14.36 -47.24 13.25
N TYR A 458 13.53 -46.24 13.47
CA TYR A 458 13.66 -44.98 12.71
C TYR A 458 15.04 -44.35 12.90
N ALA A 459 15.53 -44.23 14.13
CA ALA A 459 16.85 -43.72 14.43
C ALA A 459 17.97 -44.59 13.77
N TYR A 460 17.81 -45.91 13.80
CA TYR A 460 18.76 -46.83 13.16
C TYR A 460 18.82 -46.63 11.64
N VAL A 461 17.68 -46.53 10.99
CA VAL A 461 17.59 -46.31 9.55
C VAL A 461 18.12 -44.89 9.19
N SER A 462 17.75 -43.86 9.95
CA SER A 462 18.22 -42.48 9.73
C SER A 462 19.71 -42.29 9.91
N ASN A 463 20.34 -43.10 10.79
CA ASN A 463 21.79 -43.12 10.99
C ASN A 463 22.52 -44.13 10.07
N MET A 464 21.96 -44.42 8.90
CA MET A 464 22.55 -45.33 7.90
C MET A 464 22.96 -46.69 8.50
N LYS A 465 22.14 -47.23 9.38
CA LYS A 465 22.32 -48.52 10.08
C LYS A 465 23.58 -48.56 10.98
N ASN A 466 24.13 -47.40 11.36
CA ASN A 466 25.27 -47.29 12.28
C ASN A 466 24.78 -47.36 13.72
N LEU A 467 25.14 -48.48 14.40
CA LEU A 467 24.72 -48.71 15.80
C LEU A 467 25.30 -47.69 16.79
N ILE A 468 26.54 -47.20 16.56
CA ILE A 468 27.15 -46.22 17.47
C ILE A 468 26.39 -44.89 17.37
N ALA A 469 26.25 -44.34 16.17
CA ALA A 469 25.52 -43.11 15.91
C ALA A 469 24.06 -43.21 16.36
N THR A 470 23.43 -44.37 16.20
CA THR A 470 22.06 -44.61 16.67
C THR A 470 21.94 -44.58 18.19
N ALA A 471 22.90 -45.18 18.93
CA ALA A 471 22.90 -45.14 20.38
C ALA A 471 23.08 -43.71 20.91
N GLU A 472 23.97 -42.94 20.28
CA GLU A 472 24.21 -41.54 20.58
C GLU A 472 22.98 -40.68 20.30
N SER A 473 22.33 -40.83 19.14
CA SER A 473 21.14 -40.07 18.76
C SER A 473 19.93 -40.35 19.66
N LEU A 474 19.85 -41.54 20.25
CA LEU A 474 18.79 -41.93 21.18
C LEU A 474 19.18 -41.69 22.67
N PHE A 475 20.40 -41.21 22.94
CA PHE A 475 20.94 -41.00 24.28
C PHE A 475 20.85 -42.26 25.15
N ILE A 476 21.15 -43.46 24.57
CA ILE A 476 21.14 -44.75 25.25
C ILE A 476 22.51 -45.46 25.15
N HIS A 477 22.80 -46.34 26.12
CA HIS A 477 23.99 -47.16 26.04
C HIS A 477 23.90 -48.20 24.91
N ARG A 478 25.01 -48.50 24.26
CA ARG A 478 25.09 -49.48 23.16
C ARG A 478 24.47 -50.85 23.50
N ASN A 479 24.59 -51.31 24.73
CA ASN A 479 24.04 -52.59 25.15
C ASN A 479 22.51 -52.55 25.18
N THR A 480 21.92 -51.40 25.57
CA THR A 480 20.49 -51.16 25.53
C THR A 480 19.99 -51.17 24.08
N LEU A 481 20.73 -50.51 23.17
CA LEU A 481 20.40 -50.55 21.75
C LEU A 481 20.48 -51.97 21.19
N SER A 482 21.55 -52.72 21.50
CA SER A 482 21.67 -54.12 21.04
C SER A 482 20.50 -54.97 21.51
N TYR A 483 20.12 -54.82 22.76
CA TYR A 483 18.91 -55.52 23.30
C TYR A 483 17.64 -55.13 22.56
N ARG A 484 17.43 -53.81 22.37
CA ARG A 484 16.25 -53.33 21.62
C ARG A 484 16.27 -53.87 20.18
N MET A 485 17.38 -53.81 19.49
CA MET A 485 17.50 -54.33 18.12
C MET A 485 17.29 -55.83 18.02
N SER A 486 17.75 -56.61 19.00
CA SER A 486 17.44 -58.08 19.07
C SER A 486 15.94 -58.30 19.19
N LYS A 487 15.24 -57.58 20.10
CA LYS A 487 13.80 -57.68 20.27
C LYS A 487 13.03 -57.22 19.04
N ILE A 488 13.47 -56.15 18.38
CA ILE A 488 12.90 -55.68 17.14
C ILE A 488 12.99 -56.77 16.06
N ARG A 489 14.17 -57.40 15.89
CA ARG A 489 14.34 -58.48 14.91
C ARG A 489 13.47 -59.71 15.21
N GLU A 490 13.27 -60.04 16.47
CA GLU A 490 12.33 -61.11 16.85
C GLU A 490 10.89 -60.78 16.42
N LEU A 491 10.50 -59.51 16.49
CA LEU A 491 9.16 -59.05 16.16
C LEU A 491 8.89 -58.90 14.66
N ILE A 492 9.86 -58.40 13.90
CA ILE A 492 9.65 -58.02 12.49
C ILE A 492 10.48 -58.84 11.50
N GLY A 493 11.35 -59.75 12.00
CA GLY A 493 12.27 -60.53 11.18
C GLY A 493 13.53 -59.72 10.78
N GLU A 494 14.39 -60.31 9.92
CA GLU A 494 15.66 -59.71 9.48
C GLU A 494 15.50 -58.69 8.34
N CYS A 495 14.30 -58.15 8.15
CA CYS A 495 13.99 -57.26 7.04
C CYS A 495 14.73 -55.89 7.14
N LEU A 496 15.32 -55.54 8.29
CA LEU A 496 16.01 -54.26 8.47
C LEU A 496 17.35 -54.17 7.70
N ASP A 497 17.91 -55.27 7.28
CA ASP A 497 19.15 -55.29 6.53
C ASP A 497 18.93 -55.01 5.03
N ASP A 498 17.72 -55.13 4.56
CA ASP A 498 17.29 -54.71 3.21
C ASP A 498 17.15 -53.20 3.12
N ASP A 499 17.80 -52.58 2.14
CA ASP A 499 17.77 -51.11 1.97
C ASP A 499 16.42 -50.60 1.47
N GLU A 500 15.72 -51.35 0.63
CA GLU A 500 14.39 -50.99 0.15
C GLU A 500 13.37 -51.00 1.28
N ILE A 501 13.45 -52.01 2.15
CA ILE A 501 12.57 -52.09 3.34
C ILE A 501 12.91 -50.96 4.34
N ALA A 502 14.21 -50.69 4.54
CA ALA A 502 14.64 -49.59 5.39
C ALA A 502 14.08 -48.22 4.92
N MET A 503 14.10 -47.97 3.59
CA MET A 503 13.52 -46.77 3.01
C MET A 503 12.01 -46.73 3.19
N LYS A 504 11.30 -47.85 3.01
CA LYS A 504 9.85 -47.91 3.27
C LYS A 504 9.51 -47.66 4.74
N ILE A 505 10.31 -48.14 5.68
CA ILE A 505 10.18 -47.87 7.10
C ILE A 505 10.40 -46.36 7.40
N PHE A 506 11.46 -45.78 6.85
CA PHE A 506 11.75 -44.37 6.99
C PHE A 506 10.55 -43.51 6.51
N LEU A 507 10.06 -43.76 5.29
CA LEU A 507 8.92 -43.04 4.73
C LEU A 507 7.67 -43.24 5.57
N SER A 508 7.40 -44.47 6.03
CA SER A 508 6.23 -44.77 6.90
C SER A 508 6.29 -44.00 8.22
N TYR A 509 7.46 -43.85 8.80
CA TYR A 509 7.64 -43.05 10.02
C TYR A 509 7.31 -41.57 9.75
N LYS A 510 7.81 -41.02 8.63
CA LYS A 510 7.49 -39.64 8.21
C LYS A 510 5.99 -39.43 7.94
N ILE A 511 5.31 -40.43 7.38
CA ILE A 511 3.84 -40.38 7.21
C ILE A 511 3.12 -40.34 8.57
N LEU A 512 3.55 -41.18 9.53
CA LEU A 512 2.95 -41.18 10.86
C LEU A 512 3.20 -39.85 11.60
N GLU A 513 4.39 -39.30 11.47
CA GLU A 513 4.76 -37.99 12.04
C GLU A 513 3.88 -36.88 11.45
N TYR A 514 3.78 -36.79 10.13
CA TYR A 514 2.96 -35.80 9.43
C TYR A 514 1.46 -35.91 9.76
N THR A 515 0.94 -37.14 9.91
CA THR A 515 -0.49 -37.37 10.22
C THR A 515 -0.81 -37.26 11.71
N GLY A 516 0.19 -36.98 12.58
CA GLY A 516 0.02 -36.94 14.03
C GLY A 516 -0.35 -38.28 14.64
N LYS A 517 0.05 -39.37 13.98
CA LYS A 517 -0.27 -40.77 14.38
C LYS A 517 0.98 -41.51 14.89
N LEU A 518 2.06 -40.84 15.32
CA LEU A 518 3.20 -41.46 15.97
C LEU A 518 2.86 -42.07 17.33
#